data_a77131458142db74da6e02d6ec26d83c
#
_entry.id   a77131458142db74da6e02d6ec26d83c
#
_cell.length_a   1.000
_cell.length_b   1.000
_cell.length_c   1.000
_cell.angle_alpha   90.00
_cell.angle_beta   90.00
_cell.angle_gamma   90.00
#
_symmetry.space_group_name_H-M   'P 1'
#
loop_
_entity.id
_entity.type
_entity.pdbx_description
1 polymer ?
#
loop_
_entity_poly.entity_id
_entity_poly.type
_entity_poly.pdbx_seq_one_letter_code
_entity_poly.pdbx_strand_id
1 'polypeptide(L)'
;MSQDNDIEQSMTANDVTGVLADQSEVLLDTAGGERLHETHDEQWRERESRNALKHVAGLGEMQDVTEVEYRKVRLERVVLVGVWSSRETTQGAAEESLRELAALAETAGAVVCDGLLQHRVKPDAATYVGSGKARELAGIVAQDEADTIIVDDDLPPSQRRALEDATKVKVVDRTAVILDIFAQHATSREGKAQVELAQLEYMLPRLRGWGGSLSRQAGGRAAGDAGIGSRGPGETKIEMDRRVIRSRSAKLRRQIADMAPARDVKRGARRRFGLPTVAVVGYTNAGKSSLTNRLTGSAELVENALFATLDTAVRRAKAKDGRLYAYVDTVGFVRRLPTQLIEAFKSTLEEVADADLIVHVVDGSHPDPFSQIDAVNDVLSDIDGVETIPTIVAFNKADRMDEAARERVEALLPDAYIVSAFSGEGVEALREKVESMLPTPNVHVEALLPYAAGSLMSRVREYGRVVNVEYRDDGMMLEAEVDDQLAAQIVEQAID
;
A
#
# COMPACT_ATOMS: atom_id res chain seq x y z
N MET A 1 -26.73 52.92 -43.26
CA MET A 1 -26.13 51.78 -43.95
C MET A 1 -25.46 50.96 -42.87
N SER A 2 -26.18 50.11 -42.37
CA SER A 2 -26.31 48.61 -42.54
C SER A 2 -25.33 47.94 -41.58
N GLN A 3 -25.85 47.40 -40.50
CA GLN A 3 -26.19 45.97 -40.25
C GLN A 3 -24.94 45.16 -39.89
N ASP A 4 -24.81 44.48 -38.83
CA ASP A 4 -25.63 43.59 -37.99
C ASP A 4 -24.92 43.43 -36.63
N ASN A 5 -25.44 43.55 -35.55
CA ASN A 5 -26.52 43.04 -34.69
C ASN A 5 -26.43 41.52 -34.34
N ASP A 6 -26.36 41.31 -33.03
CA ASP A 6 -26.91 40.20 -32.25
C ASP A 6 -26.40 38.76 -32.48
N ILE A 7 -25.81 38.18 -31.44
CA ILE A 7 -26.42 37.11 -30.67
C ILE A 7 -25.64 36.90 -29.35
N GLU A 8 -26.05 37.62 -28.29
CA GLU A 8 -26.03 37.12 -26.94
C GLU A 8 -27.39 36.48 -26.67
N GLN A 9 -27.45 35.19 -26.34
CA GLN A 9 -28.38 34.69 -25.31
C GLN A 9 -28.27 33.18 -25.10
N SER A 10 -28.22 32.83 -23.83
CA SER A 10 -28.66 31.59 -23.19
C SER A 10 -27.85 30.30 -23.42
N MET A 11 -26.89 30.06 -22.57
CA MET A 11 -26.52 28.73 -22.14
C MET A 11 -27.13 28.45 -20.75
N THR A 12 -28.15 27.65 -20.73
CA THR A 12 -28.81 27.14 -19.51
C THR A 12 -28.06 25.95 -18.97
N ALA A 13 -28.16 25.75 -17.66
CA ALA A 13 -27.46 24.82 -16.80
C ALA A 13 -27.70 23.31 -17.03
N ASN A 14 -27.78 22.86 -18.28
CA ASN A 14 -28.05 21.44 -18.62
C ASN A 14 -26.91 20.74 -19.38
N ASP A 15 -25.81 21.42 -19.69
CA ASP A 15 -24.73 20.84 -20.53
C ASP A 15 -23.59 20.16 -19.77
N VAL A 16 -23.66 20.05 -18.46
CA VAL A 16 -22.54 19.44 -17.68
C VAL A 16 -22.67 17.94 -17.53
N THR A 17 -23.86 17.38 -17.77
CA THR A 17 -24.06 15.92 -17.72
C THR A 17 -23.75 15.20 -19.05
N GLY A 18 -23.65 15.91 -20.16
CA GLY A 18 -23.36 15.34 -21.47
C GLY A 18 -21.87 15.06 -21.76
N VAL A 19 -20.96 15.69 -21.04
CA VAL A 19 -19.51 15.62 -21.34
C VAL A 19 -18.84 14.37 -20.72
N LEU A 20 -19.42 13.80 -19.67
CA LEU A 20 -18.87 12.59 -19.04
C LEU A 20 -19.31 11.28 -19.74
N ALA A 21 -20.40 11.31 -20.51
CA ALA A 21 -20.85 10.14 -21.27
C ALA A 21 -20.08 9.94 -22.60
N ASP A 22 -19.52 11.01 -23.16
CA ASP A 22 -18.86 10.94 -24.48
C ASP A 22 -17.40 10.47 -24.45
N GLN A 23 -16.78 10.42 -23.27
CA GLN A 23 -15.41 9.88 -23.13
C GLN A 23 -15.35 8.37 -22.97
N SER A 24 -16.47 7.71 -22.64
CA SER A 24 -16.55 6.25 -22.59
C SER A 24 -16.81 5.60 -23.95
N GLU A 25 -17.43 6.31 -24.89
CA GLU A 25 -17.67 5.80 -26.25
C GLU A 25 -16.46 5.90 -27.19
N VAL A 26 -15.49 6.77 -26.93
CA VAL A 26 -14.30 6.95 -27.79
C VAL A 26 -13.23 5.85 -27.56
N LEU A 27 -13.34 5.05 -26.50
CA LEU A 27 -12.43 3.93 -26.20
C LEU A 27 -12.93 2.56 -26.72
N LEU A 28 -14.12 2.49 -27.31
CA LEU A 28 -14.70 1.21 -27.75
C LEU A 28 -14.54 0.90 -29.25
N ASP A 29 -13.92 1.77 -30.06
CA ASP A 29 -13.90 1.60 -31.53
C ASP A 29 -12.53 1.31 -32.15
N THR A 30 -11.53 0.92 -31.39
CA THR A 30 -10.24 0.45 -31.95
C THR A 30 -9.65 -0.70 -31.16
N ALA A 31 -10.20 -1.89 -31.29
CA ALA A 31 -9.53 -3.20 -31.34
C ALA A 31 -10.47 -4.34 -30.93
N GLY A 32 -10.88 -5.12 -31.89
CA GLY A 32 -11.35 -6.52 -31.83
C GLY A 32 -11.87 -7.08 -30.48
N GLY A 33 -13.20 -7.06 -30.30
CA GLY A 33 -13.88 -7.58 -29.11
C GLY A 33 -13.68 -9.07 -28.78
N GLU A 34 -12.90 -9.81 -29.55
CA GLU A 34 -12.62 -11.24 -29.28
C GLU A 34 -11.37 -11.46 -28.37
N ARG A 35 -10.41 -10.54 -28.36
CA ARG A 35 -9.20 -10.71 -27.52
C ARG A 35 -9.36 -10.29 -26.05
N LEU A 36 -10.32 -9.43 -25.74
CA LEU A 36 -10.59 -9.00 -24.37
C LEU A 36 -11.36 -10.07 -23.56
N HIS A 37 -12.15 -10.90 -24.22
CA HIS A 37 -12.84 -12.02 -23.57
C HIS A 37 -11.90 -13.17 -23.24
N GLU A 38 -10.91 -13.48 -24.09
CA GLU A 38 -9.95 -14.57 -23.82
C GLU A 38 -8.98 -14.23 -22.67
N THR A 39 -8.50 -12.99 -22.60
CA THR A 39 -7.59 -12.57 -21.51
C THR A 39 -8.29 -12.49 -20.15
N HIS A 40 -9.60 -12.19 -20.13
CA HIS A 40 -10.39 -12.15 -18.91
C HIS A 40 -10.66 -13.56 -18.37
N ASP A 41 -10.94 -14.52 -19.24
CA ASP A 41 -11.18 -15.93 -18.89
C ASP A 41 -9.89 -16.63 -18.41
N GLU A 42 -8.71 -16.31 -18.98
CA GLU A 42 -7.44 -16.86 -18.53
C GLU A 42 -7.01 -16.31 -17.16
N GLN A 43 -7.18 -15.01 -16.94
CA GLN A 43 -6.95 -14.39 -15.64
C GLN A 43 -7.93 -14.93 -14.58
N TRP A 44 -9.14 -15.27 -14.98
CA TRP A 44 -10.14 -15.88 -14.10
C TRP A 44 -9.71 -17.30 -13.67
N ARG A 45 -9.30 -18.13 -14.62
CA ARG A 45 -8.83 -19.52 -14.38
C ARG A 45 -7.55 -19.55 -13.54
N GLU A 46 -6.62 -18.62 -13.76
CA GLU A 46 -5.43 -18.48 -12.90
C GLU A 46 -5.77 -18.05 -11.47
N ARG A 47 -6.74 -17.14 -11.30
CA ARG A 47 -7.23 -16.73 -9.98
C ARG A 47 -7.97 -17.87 -9.27
N GLU A 48 -8.74 -18.65 -10.00
CA GLU A 48 -9.43 -19.83 -9.48
C GLU A 48 -8.45 -20.94 -9.09
N SER A 49 -7.40 -21.16 -9.88
CA SER A 49 -6.31 -22.10 -9.57
C SER A 49 -5.50 -21.69 -8.35
N ARG A 50 -5.18 -20.40 -8.20
CA ARG A 50 -4.52 -19.83 -7.00
C ARG A 50 -5.41 -19.93 -5.76
N ASN A 51 -6.72 -19.82 -5.93
CA ASN A 51 -7.68 -19.97 -4.84
C ASN A 51 -7.89 -21.44 -4.45
N ALA A 52 -7.86 -22.37 -5.40
CA ALA A 52 -7.91 -23.82 -5.13
C ALA A 52 -6.65 -24.30 -4.37
N LEU A 53 -5.47 -23.76 -4.68
CA LEU A 53 -4.23 -24.03 -3.96
C LEU A 53 -4.21 -23.50 -2.51
N LYS A 54 -4.96 -22.43 -2.22
CA LYS A 54 -5.15 -21.93 -0.85
C LYS A 54 -6.02 -22.86 0.02
N HIS A 55 -6.89 -23.67 -0.59
CA HIS A 55 -7.72 -24.66 0.12
C HIS A 55 -6.92 -25.90 0.55
N VAL A 56 -5.78 -26.19 -0.07
CA VAL A 56 -4.96 -27.38 0.25
C VAL A 56 -4.06 -27.17 1.48
N ALA A 57 -3.87 -25.95 1.94
CA ALA A 57 -2.93 -25.60 3.01
C ALA A 57 -3.54 -25.54 4.43
N GLY A 58 -4.41 -26.47 4.81
CA GLY A 58 -4.75 -26.72 6.23
C GLY A 58 -5.71 -25.70 6.89
N LEU A 59 -6.47 -24.93 6.13
CA LEU A 59 -7.51 -24.02 6.63
C LEU A 59 -8.89 -24.68 6.80
N GLY A 60 -8.97 -26.01 6.59
CA GLY A 60 -10.24 -26.75 6.60
C GLY A 60 -10.95 -26.86 7.95
N GLU A 61 -10.29 -26.54 9.08
CA GLU A 61 -10.93 -26.60 10.41
C GLU A 61 -11.65 -25.31 10.84
N MET A 62 -11.57 -24.22 10.02
CA MET A 62 -12.25 -22.95 10.33
C MET A 62 -13.54 -22.72 9.53
N GLN A 63 -14.02 -23.68 8.75
CA GLN A 63 -15.20 -23.53 7.90
C GLN A 63 -16.49 -23.22 8.65
N ASP A 64 -16.60 -23.59 9.94
CA ASP A 64 -17.85 -23.44 10.70
C ASP A 64 -18.08 -22.07 11.36
N VAL A 65 -17.03 -21.27 11.54
CA VAL A 65 -17.12 -19.95 12.21
C VAL A 65 -17.16 -18.79 11.18
N THR A 66 -16.65 -19.03 9.99
CA THR A 66 -16.46 -18.01 8.94
C THR A 66 -17.48 -18.11 7.80
N GLU A 67 -18.32 -19.15 7.75
CA GLU A 67 -19.25 -19.34 6.64
C GLU A 67 -20.31 -18.24 6.47
N VAL A 68 -20.51 -17.39 7.48
CA VAL A 68 -21.54 -16.37 7.46
C VAL A 68 -21.01 -15.00 6.99
N GLU A 69 -19.69 -14.71 7.08
CA GLU A 69 -19.14 -13.41 6.65
C GLU A 69 -17.92 -13.47 5.73
N TYR A 70 -17.19 -14.56 5.73
CA TYR A 70 -16.10 -14.76 4.78
C TYR A 70 -16.53 -15.59 3.55
N ARG A 71 -17.72 -15.38 3.05
CA ARG A 71 -17.85 -15.54 1.61
C ARG A 71 -16.89 -14.53 1.02
N LYS A 72 -15.80 -15.03 0.40
CA LYS A 72 -14.90 -14.22 -0.42
C LYS A 72 -15.74 -13.12 -1.04
N VAL A 73 -15.42 -11.86 -0.75
CA VAL A 73 -16.09 -10.76 -1.40
C VAL A 73 -15.76 -10.92 -2.88
N ARG A 74 -16.59 -11.62 -3.63
CA ARG A 74 -16.61 -11.49 -5.08
C ARG A 74 -17.23 -10.11 -5.29
N LEU A 75 -16.40 -9.09 -5.31
CA LEU A 75 -16.77 -7.75 -5.68
C LEU A 75 -16.91 -7.75 -7.19
N GLU A 76 -18.01 -8.33 -7.71
CA GLU A 76 -18.17 -8.44 -9.16
C GLU A 76 -18.59 -7.07 -9.73
N ARG A 77 -19.66 -6.46 -9.24
CA ARG A 77 -20.14 -5.15 -9.70
C ARG A 77 -20.39 -4.25 -8.51
N VAL A 78 -19.77 -3.08 -8.48
CA VAL A 78 -19.80 -2.23 -7.30
C VAL A 78 -20.24 -0.80 -7.62
N VAL A 79 -20.99 -0.21 -6.68
CA VAL A 79 -21.28 1.22 -6.64
C VAL A 79 -20.51 1.85 -5.50
N LEU A 80 -19.82 2.95 -5.79
CA LEU A 80 -19.02 3.67 -4.80
C LEU A 80 -19.84 4.77 -4.14
N VAL A 81 -19.59 5.01 -2.85
CA VAL A 81 -20.30 6.04 -2.09
C VAL A 81 -19.35 6.82 -1.21
N GLY A 82 -19.35 8.14 -1.37
CA GLY A 82 -18.61 9.07 -0.52
C GLY A 82 -19.50 10.14 0.10
N VAL A 83 -19.18 10.56 1.31
CA VAL A 83 -19.75 11.75 1.96
C VAL A 83 -18.62 12.70 2.28
N TRP A 84 -18.79 13.98 1.92
CA TRP A 84 -17.79 15.01 2.20
C TRP A 84 -18.40 16.23 2.87
N SER A 85 -17.57 16.96 3.60
CA SER A 85 -17.95 18.19 4.32
C SER A 85 -17.00 19.32 3.95
N SER A 86 -17.54 20.47 3.57
CA SER A 86 -16.76 21.67 3.26
C SER A 86 -15.95 22.22 4.46
N ARG A 87 -16.15 21.67 5.66
CA ARG A 87 -15.34 21.98 6.85
C ARG A 87 -14.04 21.17 6.91
N GLU A 88 -14.03 20.00 6.29
CA GLU A 88 -12.93 19.02 6.40
C GLU A 88 -12.16 18.90 5.09
N THR A 89 -12.83 19.07 3.95
CA THR A 89 -12.21 18.89 2.64
C THR A 89 -12.90 19.69 1.55
N THR A 90 -12.30 19.77 0.38
CA THR A 90 -12.90 20.36 -0.81
C THR A 90 -13.64 19.31 -1.63
N GLN A 91 -14.55 19.74 -2.52
CA GLN A 91 -15.23 18.82 -3.42
C GLN A 91 -14.23 18.07 -4.31
N GLY A 92 -13.24 18.75 -4.87
CA GLY A 92 -12.22 18.12 -5.71
C GLY A 92 -11.40 17.06 -4.98
N ALA A 93 -11.03 17.32 -3.71
CA ALA A 93 -10.33 16.33 -2.90
C ALA A 93 -11.21 15.11 -2.54
N ALA A 94 -12.54 15.31 -2.40
CA ALA A 94 -13.48 14.23 -2.17
C ALA A 94 -13.71 13.38 -3.44
N GLU A 95 -13.77 14.02 -4.60
CA GLU A 95 -13.83 13.33 -5.90
C GLU A 95 -12.56 12.51 -6.13
N GLU A 96 -11.39 13.04 -5.77
CA GLU A 96 -10.12 12.31 -5.87
C GLU A 96 -10.08 11.11 -4.92
N SER A 97 -10.60 11.25 -3.69
CA SER A 97 -10.74 10.12 -2.76
C SER A 97 -11.63 9.02 -3.34
N LEU A 98 -12.70 9.39 -4.02
CA LEU A 98 -13.59 8.42 -4.66
C LEU A 98 -12.93 7.73 -5.87
N ARG A 99 -12.10 8.45 -6.64
CA ARG A 99 -11.29 7.86 -7.73
C ARG A 99 -10.26 6.88 -7.18
N GLU A 100 -9.60 7.24 -6.06
CA GLU A 100 -8.69 6.31 -5.38
C GLU A 100 -9.43 5.06 -4.90
N LEU A 101 -10.65 5.21 -4.35
CA LEU A 101 -11.49 4.08 -3.96
C LEU A 101 -11.86 3.20 -5.16
N ALA A 102 -12.12 3.80 -6.32
CA ALA A 102 -12.35 3.06 -7.56
C ALA A 102 -11.13 2.21 -7.93
N ALA A 103 -9.95 2.79 -7.94
CA ALA A 103 -8.70 2.06 -8.22
C ALA A 103 -8.42 0.94 -7.18
N LEU A 104 -8.78 1.16 -5.91
CA LEU A 104 -8.72 0.11 -4.87
C LEU A 104 -9.70 -1.02 -5.18
N ALA A 105 -10.94 -0.71 -5.53
CA ALA A 105 -11.96 -1.69 -5.88
C ALA A 105 -11.55 -2.53 -7.11
N GLU A 106 -11.04 -1.89 -8.15
CA GLU A 106 -10.52 -2.55 -9.35
C GLU A 106 -9.31 -3.45 -9.02
N THR A 107 -8.41 -2.99 -8.18
CA THR A 107 -7.27 -3.81 -7.70
C THR A 107 -7.75 -5.03 -6.92
N ALA A 108 -8.84 -4.90 -6.15
CA ALA A 108 -9.49 -6.03 -5.48
C ALA A 108 -10.21 -6.99 -6.45
N GLY A 109 -10.36 -6.61 -7.72
CA GLY A 109 -10.98 -7.40 -8.77
C GLY A 109 -12.46 -7.09 -9.00
N ALA A 110 -12.95 -5.95 -8.51
CA ALA A 110 -14.31 -5.47 -8.76
C ALA A 110 -14.42 -4.68 -10.07
N VAL A 111 -15.63 -4.61 -10.59
CA VAL A 111 -16.00 -3.72 -11.70
C VAL A 111 -16.80 -2.56 -11.12
N VAL A 112 -16.25 -1.35 -11.21
CA VAL A 112 -16.93 -0.13 -10.76
C VAL A 112 -17.96 0.28 -11.78
N CYS A 113 -19.24 0.35 -11.37
CA CYS A 113 -20.36 0.69 -12.24
C CYS A 113 -20.73 2.17 -12.15
N ASP A 114 -20.79 2.70 -10.91
CA ASP A 114 -21.17 4.09 -10.66
C ASP A 114 -20.54 4.60 -9.36
N GLY A 115 -20.55 5.92 -9.16
CA GLY A 115 -20.03 6.58 -7.96
C GLY A 115 -20.93 7.72 -7.51
N LEU A 116 -21.31 7.69 -6.22
CA LEU A 116 -22.17 8.68 -5.61
C LEU A 116 -21.40 9.49 -4.58
N LEU A 117 -21.27 10.79 -4.79
CA LEU A 117 -20.66 11.72 -3.84
C LEU A 117 -21.73 12.65 -3.25
N GLN A 118 -21.80 12.74 -1.92
CA GLN A 118 -22.76 13.59 -1.25
C GLN A 118 -22.10 14.62 -0.34
N HIS A 119 -22.49 15.88 -0.50
CA HIS A 119 -22.13 16.94 0.44
C HIS A 119 -23.04 16.89 1.68
N ARG A 120 -22.42 16.82 2.87
CA ARG A 120 -23.09 16.92 4.18
C ARG A 120 -22.15 17.54 5.20
N VAL A 121 -22.73 18.21 6.21
CA VAL A 121 -21.94 18.74 7.34
C VAL A 121 -21.31 17.63 8.18
N LYS A 122 -22.02 16.48 8.30
CA LYS A 122 -21.56 15.25 8.94
C LYS A 122 -22.27 14.05 8.31
N PRO A 123 -21.64 12.87 8.26
CA PRO A 123 -22.29 11.63 7.89
C PRO A 123 -23.56 11.39 8.75
N ASP A 124 -24.58 10.79 8.15
CA ASP A 124 -25.80 10.45 8.87
C ASP A 124 -25.56 9.32 9.88
N ALA A 125 -26.04 9.50 11.11
CA ALA A 125 -25.78 8.56 12.18
C ALA A 125 -26.41 7.16 11.96
N ALA A 126 -27.50 7.08 11.18
CA ALA A 126 -28.20 5.83 10.92
C ALA A 126 -27.72 5.15 9.65
N THR A 127 -27.70 5.87 8.53
CA THR A 127 -27.47 5.29 7.19
C THR A 127 -26.27 5.90 6.47
N TYR A 128 -25.36 6.61 7.14
CA TYR A 128 -24.21 7.29 6.56
C TYR A 128 -24.59 8.40 5.57
N VAL A 129 -25.34 8.10 4.52
CA VAL A 129 -25.81 9.07 3.50
C VAL A 129 -27.15 9.72 3.84
N GLY A 130 -27.92 9.19 4.80
CA GLY A 130 -29.28 9.59 5.11
C GLY A 130 -30.33 8.81 4.31
N SER A 131 -31.54 8.66 4.89
CA SER A 131 -32.59 7.76 4.38
C SER A 131 -33.09 8.08 2.97
N GLY A 132 -33.08 9.37 2.58
CA GLY A 132 -33.45 9.79 1.22
C GLY A 132 -32.44 9.30 0.17
N LYS A 133 -31.16 9.57 0.42
CA LYS A 133 -30.06 9.17 -0.46
C LYS A 133 -29.84 7.66 -0.45
N ALA A 134 -30.09 6.98 0.65
CA ALA A 134 -30.05 5.51 0.69
C ALA A 134 -31.10 4.85 -0.22
N ARG A 135 -32.27 5.47 -0.40
CA ARG A 135 -33.29 5.00 -1.36
C ARG A 135 -32.90 5.27 -2.82
N GLU A 136 -32.29 6.43 -3.09
CA GLU A 136 -31.74 6.73 -4.40
C GLU A 136 -30.61 5.73 -4.76
N LEU A 137 -29.72 5.47 -3.83
CA LEU A 137 -28.65 4.47 -3.94
C LEU A 137 -29.20 3.07 -4.24
N ALA A 138 -30.30 2.67 -3.62
CA ALA A 138 -30.99 1.41 -3.91
C ALA A 138 -31.49 1.37 -5.37
N GLY A 139 -31.94 2.51 -5.93
CA GLY A 139 -32.31 2.64 -7.33
C GLY A 139 -31.13 2.46 -8.27
N ILE A 140 -29.99 3.10 -8.00
CA ILE A 140 -28.74 2.98 -8.77
C ILE A 140 -28.26 1.53 -8.76
N VAL A 141 -28.17 0.91 -7.58
CA VAL A 141 -27.78 -0.50 -7.43
C VAL A 141 -28.66 -1.44 -8.26
N ALA A 142 -29.97 -1.21 -8.30
CA ALA A 142 -30.89 -2.02 -9.07
C ALA A 142 -30.75 -1.76 -10.59
N GLN A 143 -30.47 -0.53 -11.01
CA GLN A 143 -30.30 -0.15 -12.41
C GLN A 143 -28.99 -0.74 -12.96
N ASP A 144 -27.90 -0.68 -12.19
CA ASP A 144 -26.59 -1.14 -12.60
C ASP A 144 -26.34 -2.62 -12.30
N GLU A 145 -27.36 -3.32 -11.77
CA GLU A 145 -27.23 -4.73 -11.35
C GLU A 145 -26.00 -4.94 -10.44
N ALA A 146 -25.75 -3.98 -9.54
CA ALA A 146 -24.58 -4.04 -8.66
C ALA A 146 -24.84 -4.98 -7.47
N ASP A 147 -23.80 -5.74 -7.11
CA ASP A 147 -23.85 -6.74 -6.04
C ASP A 147 -23.44 -6.15 -4.69
N THR A 148 -22.65 -5.08 -4.74
CA THR A 148 -21.98 -4.54 -3.57
C THR A 148 -21.88 -3.00 -3.64
N ILE A 149 -21.99 -2.36 -2.49
CA ILE A 149 -21.69 -0.93 -2.31
C ILE A 149 -20.37 -0.84 -1.54
N ILE A 150 -19.45 0.01 -2.02
CA ILE A 150 -18.22 0.34 -1.30
C ILE A 150 -18.30 1.79 -0.82
N VAL A 151 -18.06 2.00 0.46
CA VAL A 151 -18.12 3.31 1.11
C VAL A 151 -16.72 3.85 1.37
N ASP A 152 -16.50 5.12 1.02
CA ASP A 152 -15.21 5.82 1.16
C ASP A 152 -14.95 6.31 2.60
N ASP A 153 -15.28 5.50 3.59
CA ASP A 153 -15.06 5.79 5.00
C ASP A 153 -15.12 4.48 5.80
N ASP A 154 -14.74 4.53 7.08
CA ASP A 154 -14.96 3.43 8.01
C ASP A 154 -16.40 3.43 8.51
N LEU A 155 -17.13 2.34 8.30
CA LEU A 155 -18.51 2.21 8.71
C LEU A 155 -18.65 1.49 10.06
N PRO A 156 -19.29 2.14 11.05
CA PRO A 156 -19.81 1.41 12.22
C PRO A 156 -20.78 0.30 11.79
N PRO A 157 -20.80 -0.85 12.47
CA PRO A 157 -21.65 -2.00 12.12
C PRO A 157 -23.14 -1.67 12.01
N SER A 158 -23.62 -0.66 12.75
CA SER A 158 -25.01 -0.19 12.70
C SER A 158 -25.35 0.52 11.39
N GLN A 159 -24.46 1.41 10.92
CA GLN A 159 -24.64 2.13 9.66
C GLN A 159 -24.56 1.18 8.47
N ARG A 160 -23.58 0.25 8.47
CA ARG A 160 -23.44 -0.78 7.43
C ARG A 160 -24.74 -1.54 7.26
N ARG A 161 -25.32 -2.07 8.35
CA ARG A 161 -26.60 -2.81 8.31
C ARG A 161 -27.76 -1.98 7.83
N ALA A 162 -27.86 -0.74 8.30
CA ALA A 162 -28.94 0.13 7.89
C ALA A 162 -28.88 0.44 6.38
N LEU A 163 -27.68 0.55 5.81
CA LEU A 163 -27.47 0.64 4.36
C LEU A 163 -27.82 -0.68 3.67
N GLU A 164 -27.33 -1.82 4.14
CA GLU A 164 -27.66 -3.16 3.60
C GLU A 164 -29.19 -3.41 3.64
N ASP A 165 -29.85 -3.00 4.73
CA ASP A 165 -31.31 -3.10 4.87
C ASP A 165 -32.05 -2.20 3.87
N ALA A 166 -31.51 -1.03 3.54
CA ALA A 166 -32.11 -0.08 2.61
C ALA A 166 -31.86 -0.46 1.15
N THR A 167 -30.68 -0.95 0.81
CA THR A 167 -30.24 -1.20 -0.56
C THR A 167 -30.37 -2.66 -1.00
N LYS A 168 -30.50 -3.58 -0.06
CA LYS A 168 -30.61 -5.04 -0.24
C LYS A 168 -29.39 -5.71 -0.86
N VAL A 169 -28.27 -5.01 -0.92
CA VAL A 169 -26.97 -5.54 -1.36
C VAL A 169 -25.95 -5.42 -0.23
N LYS A 170 -24.83 -6.08 -0.40
CA LYS A 170 -23.73 -6.06 0.54
C LYS A 170 -23.11 -4.66 0.60
N VAL A 171 -22.74 -4.20 1.79
CA VAL A 171 -22.01 -2.95 2.01
C VAL A 171 -20.64 -3.24 2.61
N VAL A 172 -19.62 -2.69 2.00
CA VAL A 172 -18.21 -2.85 2.38
C VAL A 172 -17.62 -1.46 2.60
N ASP A 173 -16.76 -1.28 3.57
CA ASP A 173 -16.05 -0.03 3.77
C ASP A 173 -14.64 -0.07 3.14
N ARG A 174 -14.01 1.10 3.01
CA ARG A 174 -12.67 1.27 2.44
C ARG A 174 -11.64 0.36 3.12
N THR A 175 -11.69 0.25 4.44
CA THR A 175 -10.79 -0.60 5.23
C THR A 175 -10.88 -2.06 4.84
N ALA A 176 -12.08 -2.59 4.62
CA ALA A 176 -12.25 -3.98 4.20
C ALA A 176 -11.69 -4.24 2.80
N VAL A 177 -11.85 -3.29 1.87
CA VAL A 177 -11.25 -3.41 0.51
C VAL A 177 -9.73 -3.45 0.59
N ILE A 178 -9.12 -2.54 1.36
CA ILE A 178 -7.67 -2.51 1.56
C ILE A 178 -7.18 -3.84 2.15
N LEU A 179 -7.85 -4.34 3.20
CA LEU A 179 -7.51 -5.62 3.83
C LEU A 179 -7.63 -6.80 2.86
N ASP A 180 -8.57 -6.77 1.93
CA ASP A 180 -8.72 -7.82 0.92
C ASP A 180 -7.57 -7.76 -0.10
N ILE A 181 -7.21 -6.58 -0.58
CA ILE A 181 -6.04 -6.39 -1.47
C ILE A 181 -4.77 -6.92 -0.79
N PHE A 182 -4.54 -6.55 0.47
CA PHE A 182 -3.39 -7.05 1.22
C PHE A 182 -3.39 -8.59 1.35
N ALA A 183 -4.56 -9.19 1.58
CA ALA A 183 -4.67 -10.65 1.66
C ALA A 183 -4.36 -11.35 0.32
N GLN A 184 -4.63 -10.69 -0.80
CA GLN A 184 -4.31 -11.21 -2.12
C GLN A 184 -2.83 -11.09 -2.45
N HIS A 185 -2.14 -10.02 -2.01
CA HIS A 185 -0.75 -9.71 -2.37
C HIS A 185 0.28 -10.21 -1.34
N ALA A 186 -0.13 -10.60 -0.12
CA ALA A 186 0.78 -11.16 0.88
C ALA A 186 1.40 -12.48 0.39
N THR A 187 2.70 -12.48 0.14
CA THR A 187 3.44 -13.66 -0.33
C THR A 187 4.24 -14.30 0.79
N SER A 188 4.86 -13.50 1.65
CA SER A 188 5.67 -13.98 2.76
C SER A 188 4.83 -14.61 3.87
N ARG A 189 5.45 -15.50 4.65
CA ARG A 189 4.81 -16.09 5.82
C ARG A 189 4.47 -15.04 6.88
N GLU A 190 5.30 -14.02 7.00
CA GLU A 190 5.10 -12.94 7.95
C GLU A 190 3.98 -12.01 7.47
N GLY A 191 4.03 -11.51 6.23
CA GLY A 191 2.99 -10.68 5.64
C GLY A 191 1.60 -11.33 5.72
N LYS A 192 1.50 -12.65 5.44
CA LYS A 192 0.24 -13.40 5.61
C LYS A 192 -0.27 -13.40 7.05
N ALA A 193 0.63 -13.57 8.03
CA ALA A 193 0.25 -13.57 9.44
C ALA A 193 -0.17 -12.17 9.92
N GLN A 194 0.50 -11.12 9.43
CA GLN A 194 0.16 -9.72 9.71
C GLN A 194 -1.20 -9.33 9.13
N VAL A 195 -1.44 -9.66 7.86
CA VAL A 195 -2.73 -9.39 7.22
C VAL A 195 -3.87 -10.14 7.90
N GLU A 196 -3.70 -11.43 8.20
CA GLU A 196 -4.69 -12.21 8.93
C GLU A 196 -5.00 -11.60 10.31
N LEU A 197 -3.97 -11.13 11.01
CA LEU A 197 -4.14 -10.45 12.30
C LEU A 197 -4.96 -9.18 12.15
N ALA A 198 -4.62 -8.32 11.17
CA ALA A 198 -5.36 -7.08 10.90
C ALA A 198 -6.83 -7.36 10.54
N GLN A 199 -7.10 -8.37 9.72
CA GLN A 199 -8.45 -8.80 9.37
C GLN A 199 -9.25 -9.24 10.62
N LEU A 200 -8.65 -10.03 11.50
CA LEU A 200 -9.29 -10.47 12.73
C LEU A 200 -9.58 -9.31 13.69
N GLU A 201 -8.69 -8.34 13.78
CA GLU A 201 -8.86 -7.14 14.60
C GLU A 201 -9.95 -6.22 14.03
N TYR A 202 -10.01 -6.07 12.72
CA TYR A 202 -11.08 -5.36 12.03
C TYR A 202 -12.45 -6.03 12.26
N MET A 203 -12.51 -7.37 12.26
CA MET A 203 -13.76 -8.12 12.45
C MET A 203 -14.25 -8.11 13.90
N LEU A 204 -13.35 -8.15 14.88
CA LEU A 204 -13.69 -8.33 16.29
C LEU A 204 -14.74 -7.34 16.86
N PRO A 205 -14.66 -6.02 16.62
CA PRO A 205 -15.70 -5.08 17.03
C PRO A 205 -17.00 -5.26 16.24
N ARG A 206 -16.91 -5.74 14.99
CA ARG A 206 -18.04 -5.90 14.07
C ARG A 206 -18.93 -7.10 14.39
N LEU A 207 -18.46 -8.07 15.16
CA LEU A 207 -19.27 -9.17 15.70
C LEU A 207 -20.33 -8.73 16.73
N ARG A 208 -20.30 -7.51 17.23
CA ARG A 208 -21.19 -7.01 18.30
C ARG A 208 -22.64 -6.78 17.89
N GLY A 209 -23.07 -7.06 16.71
CA GLY A 209 -24.43 -6.73 16.31
C GLY A 209 -25.29 -7.91 15.83
N TRP A 210 -24.74 -9.11 15.73
CA TRP A 210 -25.40 -10.28 15.12
C TRP A 210 -26.34 -11.03 16.05
N GLY A 211 -26.18 -10.92 17.37
CA GLY A 211 -27.03 -11.58 18.34
C GLY A 211 -28.51 -11.19 18.28
N GLY A 212 -28.80 -9.96 17.85
CA GLY A 212 -30.18 -9.45 17.76
C GLY A 212 -30.98 -10.02 16.60
N SER A 213 -30.36 -10.44 15.51
CA SER A 213 -31.07 -11.05 14.37
C SER A 213 -31.29 -12.54 14.57
N LEU A 214 -30.30 -13.25 15.09
CA LEU A 214 -30.41 -14.67 15.44
C LEU A 214 -31.37 -14.93 16.61
N SER A 215 -31.44 -14.01 17.61
CA SER A 215 -32.38 -14.09 18.70
C SER A 215 -33.82 -13.91 18.23
N ARG A 216 -34.10 -13.06 17.25
CA ARG A 216 -35.44 -12.88 16.64
C ARG A 216 -35.85 -14.09 15.79
N GLN A 217 -34.92 -14.78 15.14
CA GLN A 217 -35.21 -15.99 14.35
C GLN A 217 -35.42 -17.23 15.22
N ALA A 218 -34.75 -17.29 16.38
CA ALA A 218 -34.96 -18.36 17.40
C ALA A 218 -36.14 -18.13 18.32
N GLY A 219 -36.65 -16.88 18.44
CA GLY A 219 -37.75 -16.49 19.37
C GLY A 219 -39.15 -16.85 18.92
N GLY A 220 -39.34 -17.61 17.83
CA GLY A 220 -40.62 -17.95 17.26
C GLY A 220 -41.42 -19.09 17.97
N ARG A 221 -40.87 -19.80 18.97
CA ARG A 221 -41.56 -20.84 19.73
C ARG A 221 -40.84 -21.18 21.03
N ALA A 222 -41.18 -20.52 22.11
CA ALA A 222 -41.23 -21.05 23.46
C ALA A 222 -41.56 -19.93 24.47
N ALA A 223 -42.83 -19.54 24.54
CA ALA A 223 -43.37 -18.93 25.75
C ALA A 223 -43.59 -20.05 26.75
N GLY A 224 -42.68 -20.25 27.68
CA GLY A 224 -42.77 -21.24 28.72
C GLY A 224 -41.46 -21.30 29.51
N ASP A 225 -41.47 -20.65 30.66
CA ASP A 225 -40.59 -20.92 31.81
C ASP A 225 -39.06 -20.90 31.54
N ALA A 226 -38.50 -19.72 31.36
CA ALA A 226 -37.04 -19.53 31.45
C ALA A 226 -36.76 -18.33 32.37
N GLY A 227 -36.22 -18.65 33.54
CA GLY A 227 -35.87 -17.68 34.59
C GLY A 227 -34.93 -16.57 34.08
N ILE A 228 -34.91 -15.46 34.78
CA ILE A 228 -34.09 -14.28 34.59
C ILE A 228 -32.60 -14.72 34.60
N GLY A 229 -31.98 -14.86 33.39
CA GLY A 229 -30.57 -15.21 33.29
C GLY A 229 -30.16 -16.13 32.14
N SER A 230 -31.09 -16.65 31.33
CA SER A 230 -30.75 -17.48 30.18
C SER A 230 -30.28 -16.61 29.00
N ARG A 231 -28.98 -16.59 28.73
CA ARG A 231 -28.41 -16.02 27.49
C ARG A 231 -28.97 -16.79 26.30
N GLY A 232 -29.53 -16.06 25.31
CA GLY A 232 -30.06 -16.69 24.11
C GLY A 232 -28.96 -17.41 23.31
N PRO A 233 -29.30 -18.45 22.51
CA PRO A 233 -28.33 -19.24 21.76
C PRO A 233 -27.44 -18.39 20.80
N GLY A 234 -27.93 -17.24 20.36
CA GLY A 234 -27.17 -16.29 19.55
C GLY A 234 -26.06 -15.54 20.32
N GLU A 235 -26.30 -15.19 21.60
CA GLU A 235 -25.26 -14.57 22.43
C GLU A 235 -24.12 -15.54 22.74
N THR A 236 -24.42 -16.80 22.95
CA THR A 236 -23.43 -17.83 23.21
C THR A 236 -22.57 -18.10 21.98
N LYS A 237 -23.15 -18.08 20.78
CA LYS A 237 -22.41 -18.25 19.52
C LYS A 237 -21.43 -17.10 19.30
N ILE A 238 -21.88 -15.83 19.43
CA ILE A 238 -21.01 -14.65 19.30
C ILE A 238 -19.88 -14.65 20.35
N GLU A 239 -20.14 -15.08 21.56
CA GLU A 239 -19.13 -15.15 22.60
C GLU A 239 -18.07 -16.24 22.29
N MET A 240 -18.49 -17.37 21.72
CA MET A 240 -17.59 -18.39 21.20
C MET A 240 -16.75 -17.86 20.02
N ASP A 241 -17.38 -17.23 19.04
CA ASP A 241 -16.68 -16.68 17.87
C ASP A 241 -15.63 -15.63 18.28
N ARG A 242 -15.96 -14.76 19.22
CA ARG A 242 -15.01 -13.82 19.83
C ARG A 242 -13.84 -14.51 20.52
N ARG A 243 -14.12 -15.61 21.25
CA ARG A 243 -13.07 -16.36 21.92
C ARG A 243 -12.12 -17.01 20.93
N VAL A 244 -12.66 -17.58 19.83
CA VAL A 244 -11.87 -18.16 18.75
C VAL A 244 -11.00 -17.09 18.07
N ILE A 245 -11.58 -15.94 17.70
CA ILE A 245 -10.84 -14.83 17.09
C ILE A 245 -9.73 -14.33 18.01
N ARG A 246 -10.03 -14.06 19.28
CA ARG A 246 -9.00 -13.62 20.25
C ARG A 246 -7.87 -14.64 20.42
N SER A 247 -8.23 -15.94 20.47
CA SER A 247 -7.23 -17.00 20.56
C SER A 247 -6.36 -17.05 19.31
N ARG A 248 -6.96 -16.91 18.13
CA ARG A 248 -6.23 -16.87 16.85
C ARG A 248 -5.33 -15.63 16.73
N SER A 249 -5.83 -14.45 17.08
CA SER A 249 -5.05 -13.21 17.12
C SER A 249 -3.85 -13.33 18.07
N ALA A 250 -4.06 -13.90 19.27
CA ALA A 250 -2.96 -14.14 20.22
C ALA A 250 -1.91 -15.11 19.67
N LYS A 251 -2.31 -16.15 18.93
CA LYS A 251 -1.40 -17.08 18.26
C LYS A 251 -0.60 -16.38 17.16
N LEU A 252 -1.27 -15.57 16.32
CA LEU A 252 -0.62 -14.82 15.24
C LEU A 252 0.38 -13.80 15.79
N ARG A 253 0.03 -13.05 16.83
CA ARG A 253 0.96 -12.11 17.48
C ARG A 253 2.22 -12.83 17.98
N ARG A 254 2.09 -14.04 18.57
CA ARG A 254 3.26 -14.85 18.97
C ARG A 254 4.07 -15.29 17.74
N GLN A 255 3.42 -15.75 16.67
CA GLN A 255 4.11 -16.16 15.46
C GLN A 255 4.90 -15.01 14.83
N ILE A 256 4.35 -13.79 14.79
CA ILE A 256 5.03 -12.58 14.29
C ILE A 256 6.22 -12.25 15.22
N ALA A 257 6.03 -12.28 16.54
CA ALA A 257 7.11 -12.07 17.50
C ALA A 257 8.24 -13.11 17.38
N ASP A 258 7.91 -14.38 17.13
CA ASP A 258 8.89 -15.46 16.94
C ASP A 258 9.72 -15.28 15.63
N MET A 259 9.23 -14.50 14.66
CA MET A 259 9.96 -14.17 13.43
C MET A 259 10.90 -12.96 13.58
N ALA A 260 10.69 -12.10 14.59
CA ALA A 260 11.51 -10.92 14.83
C ALA A 260 13.02 -11.22 14.97
N PRO A 261 13.49 -12.24 15.72
CA PRO A 261 14.93 -12.52 15.85
C PRO A 261 15.61 -12.82 14.51
N ALA A 262 14.91 -13.47 13.58
CA ALA A 262 15.48 -13.74 12.25
C ALA A 262 15.65 -12.47 11.40
N ARG A 263 14.75 -11.47 11.57
CA ARG A 263 14.91 -10.15 10.97
C ARG A 263 16.08 -9.40 11.60
N ASP A 264 16.16 -9.39 12.93
CA ASP A 264 17.23 -8.72 13.67
C ASP A 264 18.61 -9.26 13.29
N VAL A 265 18.72 -10.57 13.05
CA VAL A 265 19.97 -11.18 12.55
C VAL A 265 20.29 -10.65 11.14
N LYS A 266 19.31 -10.55 10.24
CA LYS A 266 19.51 -10.00 8.88
C LYS A 266 19.87 -8.51 8.93
N ARG A 267 19.19 -7.73 9.77
CA ARG A 267 19.47 -6.31 10.02
C ARG A 267 20.87 -6.14 10.65
N GLY A 268 21.16 -6.92 11.67
CA GLY A 268 22.47 -6.91 12.33
C GLY A 268 23.62 -7.29 11.40
N ALA A 269 23.39 -8.19 10.44
CA ALA A 269 24.36 -8.48 9.41
C ALA A 269 24.59 -7.28 8.48
N ARG A 270 23.53 -6.60 8.00
CA ARG A 270 23.66 -5.38 7.19
C ARG A 270 24.45 -4.29 7.94
N ARG A 271 24.09 -4.02 9.19
CA ARG A 271 24.81 -3.05 10.05
C ARG A 271 26.26 -3.45 10.33
N ARG A 272 26.54 -4.75 10.62
CA ARG A 272 27.91 -5.26 10.86
C ARG A 272 28.80 -5.18 9.65
N PHE A 273 28.24 -5.27 8.46
CA PHE A 273 29.02 -5.16 7.22
C PHE A 273 29.04 -3.72 6.68
N GLY A 274 28.48 -2.74 7.42
CA GLY A 274 28.50 -1.35 7.00
C GLY A 274 27.80 -1.12 5.65
N LEU A 275 26.79 -1.96 5.28
CA LEU A 275 26.06 -1.81 4.03
C LEU A 275 25.04 -0.67 4.15
N PRO A 276 25.30 0.49 3.52
CA PRO A 276 24.35 1.60 3.58
C PRO A 276 23.02 1.21 2.98
N THR A 277 21.94 1.68 3.59
CA THR A 277 20.58 1.30 3.23
C THR A 277 19.73 2.53 2.88
N VAL A 278 19.05 2.49 1.75
CA VAL A 278 18.12 3.51 1.26
C VAL A 278 16.71 2.97 1.32
N ALA A 279 15.86 3.55 2.16
CA ALA A 279 14.44 3.20 2.16
C ALA A 279 13.69 3.96 1.07
N VAL A 280 12.92 3.25 0.25
CA VAL A 280 12.08 3.84 -0.79
C VAL A 280 10.65 3.86 -0.28
N VAL A 281 10.14 5.05 0.06
CA VAL A 281 8.80 5.26 0.59
C VAL A 281 7.96 6.07 -0.39
N GLY A 282 6.66 6.08 -0.22
CA GLY A 282 5.75 6.91 -1.03
C GLY A 282 4.39 6.27 -1.22
N TYR A 283 3.51 7.02 -1.85
CA TYR A 283 2.13 6.63 -2.07
C TYR A 283 2.01 5.37 -2.95
N THR A 284 0.88 4.65 -2.87
CA THR A 284 0.60 3.53 -3.79
C THR A 284 0.63 4.02 -5.23
N ASN A 285 1.12 3.18 -6.13
CA ASN A 285 1.25 3.49 -7.56
C ASN A 285 2.11 4.73 -7.90
N ALA A 286 2.87 5.30 -6.95
CA ALA A 286 3.85 6.36 -7.26
C ALA A 286 5.04 5.85 -8.10
N GLY A 287 5.17 4.54 -8.27
CA GLY A 287 6.21 3.90 -9.05
C GLY A 287 7.49 3.59 -8.27
N LYS A 288 7.39 3.34 -6.96
CA LYS A 288 8.51 2.96 -6.08
C LYS A 288 9.31 1.77 -6.63
N SER A 289 8.64 0.66 -6.87
CA SER A 289 9.28 -0.58 -7.37
C SER A 289 9.85 -0.41 -8.78
N SER A 290 9.19 0.37 -9.64
CA SER A 290 9.71 0.71 -10.98
C SER A 290 10.97 1.56 -10.90
N LEU A 291 10.97 2.56 -10.02
CA LEU A 291 12.13 3.43 -9.81
C LEU A 291 13.29 2.64 -9.18
N THR A 292 13.02 1.79 -8.20
CA THR A 292 14.00 0.90 -7.58
C THR A 292 14.60 -0.06 -8.59
N ASN A 293 13.81 -0.66 -9.48
CA ASN A 293 14.29 -1.48 -10.59
C ASN A 293 15.26 -0.70 -11.48
N ARG A 294 14.89 0.53 -11.83
CA ARG A 294 15.71 1.38 -12.70
C ARG A 294 17.03 1.78 -12.04
N LEU A 295 17.00 2.14 -10.76
CA LEU A 295 18.17 2.54 -9.97
C LEU A 295 19.14 1.36 -9.75
N THR A 296 18.63 0.15 -9.58
CA THR A 296 19.43 -1.05 -9.31
C THR A 296 19.80 -1.84 -10.57
N GLY A 297 19.20 -1.54 -11.72
CA GLY A 297 19.33 -2.33 -12.94
C GLY A 297 18.62 -3.69 -12.87
N SER A 298 17.72 -3.89 -11.91
CA SER A 298 16.93 -5.12 -11.76
C SER A 298 15.76 -5.12 -12.74
N ALA A 299 15.30 -6.32 -13.14
CA ALA A 299 14.19 -6.50 -14.07
C ALA A 299 13.05 -7.31 -13.42
N GLU A 300 12.73 -7.03 -12.15
CA GLU A 300 11.58 -7.67 -11.52
C GLU A 300 10.26 -7.15 -12.08
N LEU A 301 9.29 -8.05 -12.21
CA LEU A 301 7.95 -7.70 -12.68
C LEU A 301 7.31 -6.69 -11.72
N VAL A 302 6.90 -5.55 -12.25
CA VAL A 302 6.14 -4.54 -11.54
C VAL A 302 4.72 -4.54 -12.11
N GLU A 303 3.75 -4.84 -11.26
CA GLU A 303 2.34 -4.75 -11.63
C GLU A 303 1.86 -3.30 -11.46
N ASN A 304 1.05 -2.82 -12.41
CA ASN A 304 0.42 -1.50 -12.32
C ASN A 304 -0.87 -1.60 -11.49
N ALA A 305 -0.73 -2.00 -10.23
CA ALA A 305 -1.81 -2.19 -9.28
C ALA A 305 -1.47 -1.51 -7.96
N LEU A 306 -2.49 -1.06 -7.22
CA LEU A 306 -2.29 -0.52 -5.88
C LEU A 306 -1.80 -1.64 -4.96
N PHE A 307 -0.83 -1.36 -4.09
CA PHE A 307 -0.22 -2.35 -3.19
C PHE A 307 0.41 -3.56 -3.89
N ALA A 308 0.97 -3.37 -5.08
CA ALA A 308 1.72 -4.42 -5.79
C ALA A 308 2.89 -4.97 -4.95
N THR A 309 3.50 -4.14 -4.11
CA THR A 309 4.54 -4.53 -3.15
C THR A 309 3.97 -4.46 -1.74
N LEU A 310 3.88 -5.61 -1.08
CA LEU A 310 3.47 -5.73 0.33
C LEU A 310 4.64 -6.16 1.23
N ASP A 311 5.42 -7.11 0.77
CA ASP A 311 6.62 -7.58 1.46
C ASP A 311 7.81 -6.69 1.09
N THR A 312 8.63 -6.30 2.06
CA THR A 312 9.84 -5.51 1.80
C THR A 312 10.82 -6.26 0.91
N ALA A 313 11.24 -5.63 -0.18
CA ALA A 313 12.25 -6.17 -1.08
C ALA A 313 13.57 -5.41 -0.93
N VAL A 314 14.64 -6.12 -0.57
CA VAL A 314 15.98 -5.55 -0.44
C VAL A 314 16.77 -5.82 -1.72
N ARG A 315 17.25 -4.77 -2.39
CA ARG A 315 17.98 -4.86 -3.65
C ARG A 315 19.32 -4.17 -3.53
N ARG A 316 20.39 -4.88 -3.90
CA ARG A 316 21.74 -4.33 -3.87
C ARG A 316 21.98 -3.48 -5.11
N ALA A 317 22.68 -2.37 -4.90
CA ALA A 317 23.20 -1.51 -5.95
C ALA A 317 24.69 -1.29 -5.74
N LYS A 318 25.38 -0.89 -6.79
CA LYS A 318 26.80 -0.59 -6.76
C LYS A 318 27.00 0.88 -7.12
N ALA A 319 27.62 1.63 -6.22
CA ALA A 319 27.97 3.01 -6.43
C ALA A 319 29.09 3.17 -7.48
N LYS A 320 29.26 4.38 -8.01
CA LYS A 320 30.32 4.68 -9.01
C LYS A 320 31.72 4.42 -8.48
N ASP A 321 31.94 4.58 -7.19
CA ASP A 321 33.20 4.28 -6.51
C ASP A 321 33.42 2.80 -6.20
N GLY A 322 32.45 1.95 -6.52
CA GLY A 322 32.52 0.50 -6.37
C GLY A 322 31.88 -0.05 -5.09
N ARG A 323 31.56 0.79 -4.10
CA ARG A 323 30.89 0.37 -2.86
C ARG A 323 29.51 -0.19 -3.14
N LEU A 324 29.10 -1.15 -2.32
CA LEU A 324 27.74 -1.67 -2.33
C LEU A 324 26.85 -0.88 -1.37
N TYR A 325 25.60 -0.73 -1.75
CA TYR A 325 24.53 -0.24 -0.88
C TYR A 325 23.23 -0.97 -1.24
N ALA A 326 22.17 -0.79 -0.45
CA ALA A 326 20.91 -1.50 -0.66
C ALA A 326 19.73 -0.52 -0.73
N TYR A 327 18.83 -0.73 -1.68
CA TYR A 327 17.50 -0.15 -1.66
C TYR A 327 16.55 -1.12 -0.97
N VAL A 328 15.71 -0.59 -0.09
CA VAL A 328 14.60 -1.30 0.55
C VAL A 328 13.30 -0.72 0.01
N ASP A 329 12.63 -1.47 -0.85
CA ASP A 329 11.31 -1.13 -1.36
C ASP A 329 10.26 -1.45 -0.30
N THR A 330 9.43 -0.47 0.05
CA THR A 330 8.44 -0.58 1.13
C THR A 330 7.02 -0.65 0.59
N VAL A 331 6.09 -0.95 1.48
CA VAL A 331 4.65 -0.92 1.18
C VAL A 331 4.23 0.48 0.73
N GLY A 332 3.33 0.55 -0.24
CA GLY A 332 2.74 1.83 -0.66
C GLY A 332 1.76 2.36 0.38
N PHE A 333 1.77 3.67 0.60
CA PHE A 333 0.82 4.35 1.46
C PHE A 333 -0.44 4.74 0.69
N VAL A 334 -1.55 4.88 1.40
CA VAL A 334 -2.83 5.39 0.91
C VAL A 334 -3.41 6.38 1.91
N ARG A 335 -4.32 7.22 1.46
CA ARG A 335 -5.11 8.05 2.37
C ARG A 335 -5.86 7.17 3.37
N ARG A 336 -5.89 7.59 4.64
CA ARG A 336 -6.61 6.90 5.71
C ARG A 336 -6.23 5.42 5.82
N LEU A 337 -4.91 5.16 5.89
CA LEU A 337 -4.43 3.79 6.15
C LEU A 337 -5.04 3.29 7.46
N PRO A 338 -5.72 2.13 7.46
CA PRO A 338 -6.35 1.61 8.67
C PRO A 338 -5.33 1.40 9.80
N THR A 339 -5.67 1.84 11.01
CA THR A 339 -4.78 1.73 12.19
C THR A 339 -4.36 0.29 12.45
N GLN A 340 -5.28 -0.67 12.20
CA GLN A 340 -5.01 -2.10 12.33
C GLN A 340 -3.90 -2.58 11.38
N LEU A 341 -3.80 -1.95 10.19
CA LEU A 341 -2.72 -2.24 9.24
C LEU A 341 -1.42 -1.59 9.67
N ILE A 342 -1.43 -0.36 10.17
CA ILE A 342 -0.23 0.31 10.69
C ILE A 342 0.37 -0.53 11.81
N GLU A 343 -0.44 -1.00 12.77
CA GLU A 343 0.00 -1.89 13.85
C GLU A 343 0.52 -3.23 13.33
N ALA A 344 -0.17 -3.85 12.38
CA ALA A 344 0.22 -5.12 11.80
C ALA A 344 1.56 -5.02 11.02
N PHE A 345 1.76 -3.92 10.29
CA PHE A 345 2.97 -3.69 9.49
C PHE A 345 4.05 -2.88 10.20
N LYS A 346 3.89 -2.60 11.49
CA LYS A 346 4.87 -1.84 12.28
C LYS A 346 6.28 -2.37 12.08
N SER A 347 6.46 -3.69 12.10
CA SER A 347 7.77 -4.31 11.88
C SER A 347 8.35 -4.12 10.47
N THR A 348 7.49 -3.95 9.47
CA THR A 348 7.88 -3.63 8.08
C THR A 348 8.24 -2.15 7.95
N LEU A 349 7.49 -1.29 8.64
CA LEU A 349 7.76 0.15 8.70
C LEU A 349 9.02 0.47 9.53
N GLU A 350 9.35 -0.33 10.55
CA GLU A 350 10.61 -0.22 11.31
C GLU A 350 11.85 -0.41 10.41
N GLU A 351 11.75 -1.03 9.24
CA GLU A 351 12.84 -1.08 8.26
C GLU A 351 13.18 0.30 7.68
N VAL A 352 12.21 1.22 7.67
CA VAL A 352 12.46 2.62 7.27
C VAL A 352 13.29 3.34 8.33
N ALA A 353 13.00 3.10 9.62
CA ALA A 353 13.76 3.68 10.73
C ALA A 353 15.21 3.19 10.81
N ASP A 354 15.49 2.05 10.20
CA ASP A 354 16.84 1.47 10.13
C ASP A 354 17.64 1.93 8.89
N ALA A 355 17.07 2.76 8.03
CA ALA A 355 17.72 3.24 6.82
C ALA A 355 18.65 4.44 7.11
N ASP A 356 19.68 4.59 6.28
CA ASP A 356 20.61 5.73 6.32
C ASP A 356 20.07 6.92 5.51
N LEU A 357 19.15 6.67 4.58
CA LEU A 357 18.57 7.65 3.69
C LEU A 357 17.16 7.23 3.29
N ILE A 358 16.25 8.17 3.16
CA ILE A 358 14.92 7.96 2.60
C ILE A 358 14.83 8.60 1.22
N VAL A 359 14.30 7.85 0.25
CA VAL A 359 13.83 8.38 -1.04
C VAL A 359 12.31 8.35 -1.05
N HIS A 360 11.70 9.52 -0.91
CA HIS A 360 10.25 9.69 -0.95
C HIS A 360 9.79 9.87 -2.39
N VAL A 361 9.19 8.84 -2.96
CA VAL A 361 8.70 8.81 -4.34
C VAL A 361 7.26 9.30 -4.39
N VAL A 362 7.03 10.35 -5.18
CA VAL A 362 5.74 11.02 -5.36
C VAL A 362 5.30 10.88 -6.81
N ASP A 363 4.02 10.67 -7.07
CA ASP A 363 3.47 10.70 -8.43
C ASP A 363 3.35 12.14 -8.91
N GLY A 364 4.29 12.60 -9.73
CA GLY A 364 4.30 13.96 -10.28
C GLY A 364 3.15 14.26 -11.24
N SER A 365 2.52 13.22 -11.81
CA SER A 365 1.36 13.36 -12.70
C SER A 365 0.02 13.47 -11.96
N HIS A 366 0.03 13.32 -10.61
CA HIS A 366 -1.17 13.43 -9.81
C HIS A 366 -1.65 14.90 -9.72
N PRO A 367 -2.97 15.18 -9.75
CA PRO A 367 -3.49 16.54 -9.64
C PRO A 367 -3.07 17.26 -8.35
N ASP A 368 -2.94 16.53 -7.25
CA ASP A 368 -2.50 17.03 -5.95
C ASP A 368 -1.39 16.13 -5.35
N PRO A 369 -0.14 16.27 -5.84
CA PRO A 369 0.96 15.45 -5.36
C PRO A 369 1.41 15.81 -3.94
N PHE A 370 1.17 17.05 -3.49
CA PHE A 370 1.57 17.50 -2.17
C PHE A 370 0.73 16.86 -1.07
N SER A 371 -0.55 16.63 -1.30
CA SER A 371 -1.39 15.90 -0.34
C SER A 371 -0.94 14.43 -0.16
N GLN A 372 -0.31 13.84 -1.17
CA GLN A 372 0.31 12.51 -1.04
C GLN A 372 1.56 12.56 -0.16
N ILE A 373 2.35 13.64 -0.28
CA ILE A 373 3.52 13.86 0.59
C ILE A 373 3.07 13.98 2.05
N ASP A 374 2.05 14.79 2.32
CA ASP A 374 1.52 14.96 3.66
C ASP A 374 1.01 13.63 4.25
N ALA A 375 0.24 12.86 3.48
CA ALA A 375 -0.29 11.57 3.92
C ALA A 375 0.82 10.55 4.25
N VAL A 376 1.93 10.57 3.53
CA VAL A 376 3.09 9.70 3.82
C VAL A 376 3.83 10.20 5.05
N ASN A 377 4.04 11.51 5.17
CA ASN A 377 4.71 12.13 6.31
C ASN A 377 3.95 11.89 7.62
N ASP A 378 2.61 11.95 7.59
CA ASP A 378 1.77 11.65 8.76
C ASP A 378 2.05 10.24 9.28
N VAL A 379 2.12 9.24 8.40
CA VAL A 379 2.42 7.85 8.81
C VAL A 379 3.86 7.68 9.25
N LEU A 380 4.81 8.34 8.57
CA LEU A 380 6.23 8.28 8.94
C LEU A 380 6.50 8.94 10.28
N SER A 381 5.76 9.98 10.66
CA SER A 381 5.88 10.67 11.95
C SER A 381 5.48 9.80 13.15
N ASP A 382 4.69 8.74 12.92
CA ASP A 382 4.32 7.76 13.94
C ASP A 382 5.43 6.70 14.20
N ILE A 383 6.55 6.75 13.46
CA ILE A 383 7.65 5.81 13.56
C ILE A 383 8.83 6.48 14.25
N ASP A 384 9.20 5.99 15.43
CA ASP A 384 10.31 6.54 16.21
C ASP A 384 11.64 6.52 15.41
N GLY A 385 12.33 7.64 15.36
CA GLY A 385 13.67 7.79 14.77
C GLY A 385 13.70 8.15 13.28
N VAL A 386 12.57 8.10 12.57
CA VAL A 386 12.50 8.43 11.14
C VAL A 386 12.76 9.92 10.89
N GLU A 387 12.37 10.79 11.82
CA GLU A 387 12.55 12.25 11.75
C GLU A 387 14.01 12.70 11.64
N THR A 388 14.96 11.84 12.03
CA THR A 388 16.39 12.13 11.97
C THR A 388 17.05 11.67 10.67
N ILE A 389 16.34 10.91 9.85
CA ILE A 389 16.87 10.33 8.61
C ILE A 389 16.77 11.36 7.48
N PRO A 390 17.87 11.66 6.77
CA PRO A 390 17.82 12.55 5.64
C PRO A 390 16.88 12.00 4.55
N THR A 391 16.10 12.88 3.94
CA THR A 391 15.08 12.49 2.94
C THR A 391 15.29 13.24 1.64
N ILE A 392 15.25 12.53 0.52
CA ILE A 392 15.20 13.06 -0.85
C ILE A 392 13.79 12.88 -1.38
N VAL A 393 13.15 13.96 -1.86
CA VAL A 393 11.86 13.86 -2.55
C VAL A 393 12.08 13.70 -4.04
N ALA A 394 11.47 12.68 -4.63
CA ALA A 394 11.55 12.38 -6.05
C ALA A 394 10.15 12.32 -6.69
N PHE A 395 9.83 13.32 -7.52
CA PHE A 395 8.60 13.34 -8.31
C PHE A 395 8.79 12.46 -9.54
N ASN A 396 8.19 11.28 -9.49
CA ASN A 396 8.24 10.30 -10.56
C ASN A 396 7.12 10.53 -11.59
N LYS A 397 7.19 9.81 -12.71
CA LYS A 397 6.30 9.94 -13.87
C LYS A 397 6.43 11.29 -14.58
N ALA A 398 7.64 11.84 -14.64
CA ALA A 398 7.95 13.07 -15.37
C ALA A 398 7.47 13.05 -16.82
N ASP A 399 7.41 11.87 -17.43
CA ASP A 399 6.88 11.63 -18.78
C ASP A 399 5.39 11.95 -18.93
N ARG A 400 4.66 12.11 -17.80
CA ARG A 400 3.22 12.45 -17.76
C ARG A 400 2.95 13.82 -17.15
N MET A 401 3.97 14.51 -16.66
CA MET A 401 3.84 15.86 -16.08
C MET A 401 3.75 16.89 -17.20
N ASP A 402 2.82 17.83 -17.08
CA ASP A 402 2.81 19.04 -17.90
C ASP A 402 3.80 20.08 -17.36
N GLU A 403 4.07 21.12 -18.14
CA GLU A 403 5.02 22.17 -17.78
C GLU A 403 4.61 22.90 -16.50
N ALA A 404 3.32 23.18 -16.32
CA ALA A 404 2.82 23.87 -15.12
C ALA A 404 3.01 23.04 -13.84
N ALA A 405 2.89 21.70 -13.93
CA ALA A 405 3.19 20.81 -12.82
C ALA A 405 4.69 20.80 -12.47
N ARG A 406 5.58 20.80 -13.47
CA ARG A 406 7.03 20.89 -13.29
C ARG A 406 7.42 22.22 -12.63
N GLU A 407 6.97 23.35 -13.16
CA GLU A 407 7.22 24.68 -12.59
C GLU A 407 6.73 24.79 -11.14
N ARG A 408 5.58 24.19 -10.83
CA ARG A 408 5.03 24.18 -9.47
C ARG A 408 5.92 23.38 -8.51
N VAL A 409 6.41 22.23 -8.92
CA VAL A 409 7.33 21.39 -8.11
C VAL A 409 8.63 22.16 -7.88
N GLU A 410 9.25 22.74 -8.91
CA GLU A 410 10.48 23.50 -8.81
C GLU A 410 10.33 24.75 -7.91
N ALA A 411 9.17 25.42 -7.97
CA ALA A 411 8.89 26.59 -7.14
C ALA A 411 8.66 26.25 -5.66
N LEU A 412 8.01 25.13 -5.35
CA LEU A 412 7.62 24.76 -3.98
C LEU A 412 8.66 23.86 -3.29
N LEU A 413 9.37 23.03 -4.04
CA LEU A 413 10.37 22.09 -3.55
C LEU A 413 11.59 22.10 -4.48
N PRO A 414 12.43 23.15 -4.44
CA PRO A 414 13.56 23.32 -5.36
C PRO A 414 14.63 22.22 -5.23
N ASP A 415 14.70 21.55 -4.09
CA ASP A 415 15.62 20.44 -3.83
C ASP A 415 15.06 19.08 -4.23
N ALA A 416 13.83 19.03 -4.77
CA ALA A 416 13.23 17.77 -5.24
C ALA A 416 13.75 17.37 -6.62
N TYR A 417 13.76 16.08 -6.89
CA TYR A 417 14.17 15.50 -8.16
C TYR A 417 12.96 15.14 -9.01
N ILE A 418 12.90 15.67 -10.23
CA ILE A 418 11.90 15.28 -11.21
C ILE A 418 12.47 14.13 -12.03
N VAL A 419 11.82 12.95 -11.98
CA VAL A 419 12.35 11.72 -12.57
C VAL A 419 11.26 10.95 -13.31
N SER A 420 11.63 10.11 -14.25
CA SER A 420 10.77 9.11 -14.86
C SER A 420 11.42 7.73 -14.81
N ALA A 421 10.85 6.84 -14.02
CA ALA A 421 11.26 5.44 -14.03
C ALA A 421 11.04 4.78 -15.40
N PHE A 422 10.07 5.28 -16.17
CA PHE A 422 9.76 4.77 -17.52
C PHE A 422 10.78 5.23 -18.56
N SER A 423 11.00 6.53 -18.74
CA SER A 423 11.92 7.07 -19.74
C SER A 423 13.39 7.03 -19.30
N GLY A 424 13.64 7.11 -17.99
CA GLY A 424 14.97 7.26 -17.41
C GLY A 424 15.38 8.72 -17.16
N GLU A 425 14.52 9.68 -17.49
CA GLU A 425 14.76 11.10 -17.23
C GLU A 425 15.05 11.34 -15.74
N GLY A 426 16.09 12.11 -15.42
CA GLY A 426 16.46 12.52 -14.07
C GLY A 426 16.98 11.41 -13.14
N VAL A 427 16.86 10.13 -13.51
CA VAL A 427 17.20 8.99 -12.64
C VAL A 427 18.68 8.96 -12.28
N GLU A 428 19.56 9.29 -13.21
CA GLU A 428 21.01 9.32 -12.95
C GLU A 428 21.38 10.44 -11.96
N ALA A 429 20.79 11.62 -12.09
CA ALA A 429 21.00 12.72 -11.14
C ALA A 429 20.51 12.37 -9.73
N LEU A 430 19.35 11.70 -9.63
CA LEU A 430 18.84 11.17 -8.36
C LEU A 430 19.82 10.13 -7.78
N ARG A 431 20.34 9.21 -8.59
CA ARG A 431 21.31 8.20 -8.16
C ARG A 431 22.59 8.84 -7.61
N GLU A 432 23.16 9.81 -8.32
CA GLU A 432 24.33 10.56 -7.87
C GLU A 432 24.08 11.26 -6.52
N LYS A 433 22.90 11.87 -6.36
CA LYS A 433 22.51 12.50 -5.10
C LYS A 433 22.43 11.49 -3.97
N VAL A 434 21.74 10.35 -4.19
CA VAL A 434 21.67 9.25 -3.23
C VAL A 434 23.08 8.80 -2.82
N GLU A 435 23.94 8.47 -3.77
CA GLU A 435 25.31 8.02 -3.52
C GLU A 435 26.14 9.05 -2.74
N SER A 436 25.92 10.35 -2.97
CA SER A 436 26.61 11.44 -2.26
C SER A 436 26.17 11.62 -0.81
N MET A 437 24.93 11.22 -0.48
CA MET A 437 24.36 11.36 0.87
C MET A 437 24.53 10.11 1.72
N LEU A 438 24.88 8.98 1.12
CA LEU A 438 25.13 7.76 1.87
C LEU A 438 26.37 7.88 2.75
N PRO A 439 26.38 7.22 3.92
CA PRO A 439 27.57 7.16 4.75
C PRO A 439 28.80 6.70 3.96
N THR A 440 29.88 7.45 4.07
CA THR A 440 31.16 7.08 3.47
C THR A 440 32.05 6.46 4.53
N PRO A 441 32.79 5.41 4.19
CA PRO A 441 33.85 4.92 5.06
C PRO A 441 34.85 6.06 5.36
N ASN A 442 35.18 6.24 6.63
CA ASN A 442 35.96 7.39 7.09
C ASN A 442 37.32 7.03 7.69
N VAL A 443 37.62 5.75 7.81
CA VAL A 443 38.92 5.28 8.31
C VAL A 443 39.85 5.00 7.15
N HIS A 444 40.86 5.84 6.99
CA HIS A 444 41.93 5.60 6.03
C HIS A 444 42.90 4.57 6.59
N VAL A 445 43.15 3.51 5.84
CA VAL A 445 44.05 2.41 6.23
C VAL A 445 45.07 2.19 5.11
N GLU A 446 46.34 2.14 5.51
CA GLU A 446 47.41 1.70 4.67
C GLU A 446 48.09 0.48 5.32
N ALA A 447 48.05 -0.67 4.67
CA ALA A 447 48.56 -1.92 5.24
C ALA A 447 49.08 -2.90 4.19
N LEU A 448 50.13 -3.59 4.53
CA LEU A 448 50.63 -4.71 3.74
C LEU A 448 49.88 -5.98 4.15
N LEU A 449 49.11 -6.55 3.24
CA LEU A 449 48.35 -7.78 3.48
C LEU A 449 49.00 -8.99 2.78
N PRO A 450 49.05 -10.15 3.46
CA PRO A 450 49.51 -11.36 2.82
C PRO A 450 48.55 -11.82 1.71
N TYR A 451 49.06 -12.49 0.69
CA TYR A 451 48.23 -13.02 -0.40
C TYR A 451 47.13 -13.99 0.08
N ALA A 452 47.32 -14.61 1.25
CA ALA A 452 46.32 -15.45 1.89
C ALA A 452 45.08 -14.65 2.37
N ALA A 453 45.17 -13.32 2.55
CA ALA A 453 44.06 -12.45 2.97
C ALA A 453 43.07 -12.10 1.83
N GLY A 454 42.96 -12.94 0.80
CA GLY A 454 42.09 -12.68 -0.35
C GLY A 454 40.61 -12.50 -0.01
N SER A 455 40.11 -13.17 1.06
CA SER A 455 38.76 -12.99 1.53
C SER A 455 38.54 -11.61 2.17
N LEU A 456 39.53 -11.09 2.91
CA LEU A 456 39.50 -9.74 3.47
C LEU A 456 39.55 -8.69 2.37
N MET A 457 40.43 -8.89 1.36
CA MET A 457 40.52 -8.01 0.20
C MET A 457 39.20 -7.95 -0.59
N SER A 458 38.49 -9.08 -0.74
CA SER A 458 37.16 -9.10 -1.37
C SER A 458 36.17 -8.25 -0.57
N ARG A 459 36.19 -8.33 0.74
CA ARG A 459 35.33 -7.53 1.63
C ARG A 459 35.69 -6.03 1.57
N VAL A 460 36.97 -5.69 1.52
CA VAL A 460 37.39 -4.29 1.34
C VAL A 460 36.88 -3.71 0.03
N ARG A 461 36.87 -4.50 -1.05
CA ARG A 461 36.31 -4.07 -2.34
C ARG A 461 34.78 -3.98 -2.34
N GLU A 462 34.12 -4.76 -1.50
CA GLU A 462 32.65 -4.82 -1.43
C GLU A 462 32.08 -3.73 -0.51
N TYR A 463 32.74 -3.44 0.62
CA TYR A 463 32.22 -2.56 1.67
C TYR A 463 33.05 -1.30 1.91
N GLY A 464 34.25 -1.22 1.40
CA GLY A 464 35.15 -0.08 1.49
C GLY A 464 35.38 0.59 0.13
N ARG A 465 36.15 1.68 0.18
CA ARG A 465 36.66 2.36 -1.01
C ARG A 465 38.14 2.06 -1.15
N VAL A 466 38.50 1.27 -2.15
CA VAL A 466 39.89 0.99 -2.45
C VAL A 466 40.49 2.20 -3.18
N VAL A 467 41.48 2.83 -2.57
CA VAL A 467 42.26 3.95 -3.17
C VAL A 467 43.31 3.44 -4.07
N ASN A 468 44.14 2.50 -3.56
CA ASN A 468 45.23 1.90 -4.30
C ASN A 468 45.53 0.46 -3.87
N VAL A 469 46.01 -0.38 -4.76
CA VAL A 469 46.53 -1.72 -4.44
C VAL A 469 47.80 -1.94 -5.27
N GLU A 470 48.92 -2.11 -4.55
CA GLU A 470 50.21 -2.44 -5.14
C GLU A 470 50.60 -3.88 -4.78
N TYR A 471 50.87 -4.70 -5.76
CA TYR A 471 51.31 -6.08 -5.55
C TYR A 471 52.85 -6.11 -5.42
N ARG A 472 53.34 -6.59 -4.26
CA ARG A 472 54.76 -6.70 -3.93
C ARG A 472 55.15 -8.17 -3.73
N ASP A 473 56.43 -8.48 -3.68
CA ASP A 473 56.91 -9.87 -3.51
C ASP A 473 56.46 -10.50 -2.17
N ASP A 474 56.24 -9.69 -1.17
CA ASP A 474 55.86 -10.06 0.22
C ASP A 474 54.35 -9.97 0.50
N GLY A 475 53.56 -9.37 -0.38
CA GLY A 475 52.13 -9.22 -0.20
C GLY A 475 51.47 -8.17 -1.08
N MET A 476 50.28 -7.72 -0.67
CA MET A 476 49.50 -6.67 -1.31
C MET A 476 49.52 -5.43 -0.41
N MET A 477 50.13 -4.35 -0.85
CA MET A 477 50.03 -3.04 -0.21
C MET A 477 48.66 -2.46 -0.54
N LEU A 478 47.80 -2.37 0.45
CA LEU A 478 46.45 -1.86 0.35
C LEU A 478 46.38 -0.46 0.93
N GLU A 479 45.84 0.47 0.16
CA GLU A 479 45.38 1.78 0.64
C GLU A 479 43.88 1.87 0.40
N ALA A 480 43.12 2.02 1.48
CA ALA A 480 41.64 2.02 1.41
C ALA A 480 41.01 2.90 2.48
N GLU A 481 39.81 3.37 2.21
CA GLU A 481 38.90 3.96 3.17
C GLU A 481 37.86 2.90 3.54
N VAL A 482 37.74 2.57 4.84
CA VAL A 482 36.90 1.49 5.37
C VAL A 482 36.20 1.92 6.64
N ASP A 483 35.23 1.14 7.12
CA ASP A 483 34.66 1.33 8.43
C ASP A 483 35.63 0.86 9.55
N ASP A 484 35.33 1.24 10.79
CA ASP A 484 36.15 0.91 11.96
C ASP A 484 36.38 -0.60 12.14
N GLN A 485 35.36 -1.43 11.85
CA GLN A 485 35.46 -2.87 12.01
C GLN A 485 36.37 -3.52 10.94
N LEU A 486 36.23 -3.06 9.72
CA LEU A 486 37.04 -3.57 8.62
C LEU A 486 38.49 -3.06 8.77
N ALA A 487 38.68 -1.83 9.25
CA ALA A 487 40.00 -1.27 9.61
C ALA A 487 40.70 -2.13 10.66
N ALA A 488 40.01 -2.48 11.75
CA ALA A 488 40.57 -3.35 12.77
C ALA A 488 41.00 -4.71 12.23
N GLN A 489 40.21 -5.32 11.33
CA GLN A 489 40.53 -6.61 10.70
C GLN A 489 41.71 -6.50 9.71
N ILE A 490 41.82 -5.38 9.02
CA ILE A 490 42.97 -5.11 8.14
C ILE A 490 44.25 -5.02 8.97
N VAL A 491 44.22 -4.26 10.07
CA VAL A 491 45.34 -4.11 10.96
C VAL A 491 45.75 -5.45 11.63
N GLU A 492 44.74 -6.28 12.02
CA GLU A 492 44.99 -7.59 12.64
C GLU A 492 45.67 -8.58 11.65
N GLN A 493 45.42 -8.46 10.36
CA GLN A 493 45.98 -9.34 9.33
C GLN A 493 47.16 -8.72 8.59
N ALA A 494 47.52 -7.49 8.91
CA ALA A 494 48.68 -6.82 8.29
C ALA A 494 49.97 -7.53 8.65
N ILE A 495 50.90 -7.53 7.68
CA ILE A 495 52.29 -7.98 7.89
C ILE A 495 53.10 -6.74 8.37
N ASP A 496 53.88 -6.93 9.45
CA ASP A 496 54.79 -5.88 9.97
C ASP A 496 55.91 -5.50 8.94
#